data_7fc2c37763b2093dfb9b0222657d24ea
#
_entry.id   7fc2c37763b2093dfb9b0222657d24ea
#
_cell.length_a   1.000
_cell.length_b   1.000
_cell.length_c   1.000
_cell.angle_alpha   90.00
_cell.angle_beta   90.00
_cell.angle_gamma   90.00
#
_symmetry.space_group_name_H-M   'P 1'
#
loop_
_entity.id
_entity.type
_entity.pdbx_description
1 polymer ?
#
loop_
_entity_poly.entity_id
_entity_poly.type
_entity_poly.pdbx_seq_one_letter_code
_entity_poly.pdbx_strand_id
1 'polypeptide(L)'
;MIRVSCPTAKKSPMKILFSGLLISATCWSQPMTSNAITESFINGQSASVFSGAAQAKINSENETYRSVIVSGGEPVSVAVRELDGLSAAGRKKLPLGAVPILVKDNIEVSGWATTAGSTALADNFTNRDADLVANLRRAGAIILGKANLSEWANFRSRKSLSGWSGIGGQTRNAHDPLRSPCGSSSGSAVAVARGYVPIAIGSETDGSIVCPAAVNGVVGFKPTHGLVSGEGVIPLAPSQDTAGPIAVGVRDAALALGVMMSKQKQTESIRSELMALSELTNLKGISIGVLSNTVGVDEKRDELLNNAIELLRAQGAKVVRDQYLDAYSEFSKDEFEVLLYEFRASLNQYLASLPNKLSHLTLSDVVAFNKASVIELSLFDQSIFEMALSQALSEEEYKATLRRIKGASREEGIDRLLEVGPLDVMIGITMGPAWIIDESTGDTFEGPSMSQFPAIGGHPHITVPMGSVDGLPIGISFVGRRMDDALVASIALAFEEGRNRLTLMK
;
A
#
# COMPACT_ATOMS: atom_id res chain seq x y z
N MET A 1 -25.94 -29.56 -24.14
CA MET A 1 -26.62 -28.32 -23.70
C MET A 1 -27.66 -28.68 -22.65
N ILE A 2 -27.35 -28.52 -21.37
CA ILE A 2 -28.33 -28.61 -20.30
C ILE A 2 -28.10 -27.37 -19.43
N ARG A 3 -29.05 -26.43 -19.48
CA ARG A 3 -29.09 -25.26 -18.59
C ARG A 3 -29.65 -25.74 -17.27
N VAL A 4 -28.87 -25.51 -16.18
CA VAL A 4 -29.37 -25.65 -14.80
C VAL A 4 -29.66 -24.22 -14.29
N SER A 5 -30.94 -23.93 -14.11
CA SER A 5 -31.44 -22.69 -13.51
C SER A 5 -31.33 -22.76 -11.99
N CYS A 6 -30.84 -21.68 -11.39
CA CYS A 6 -30.82 -21.48 -9.94
C CYS A 6 -32.23 -21.11 -9.44
N PRO A 7 -32.76 -21.70 -8.37
CA PRO A 7 -34.08 -21.36 -7.86
C PRO A 7 -34.03 -20.12 -6.92
N THR A 8 -34.98 -19.22 -7.11
CA THR A 8 -35.27 -18.06 -6.26
C THR A 8 -35.83 -18.48 -4.90
N ALA A 9 -35.20 -18.09 -3.82
CA ALA A 9 -35.65 -18.41 -2.45
C ALA A 9 -36.74 -17.44 -1.98
N LYS A 10 -37.91 -17.98 -1.59
CA LYS A 10 -38.96 -17.30 -0.82
C LYS A 10 -38.56 -17.25 0.65
N LYS A 11 -38.76 -16.07 1.28
CA LYS A 11 -38.53 -15.81 2.73
C LYS A 11 -39.46 -16.65 3.61
N SER A 12 -38.88 -17.39 4.55
CA SER A 12 -39.56 -17.91 5.74
C SER A 12 -38.53 -18.04 6.87
N PRO A 13 -38.83 -17.75 8.14
CA PRO A 13 -37.84 -17.74 9.22
C PRO A 13 -37.60 -19.18 9.71
N MET A 14 -36.44 -19.74 9.43
CA MET A 14 -36.06 -21.05 9.90
C MET A 14 -34.81 -20.95 10.77
N LYS A 15 -34.91 -21.53 11.98
CA LYS A 15 -33.82 -21.68 12.94
C LYS A 15 -32.64 -22.38 12.26
N ILE A 16 -31.48 -21.71 12.26
CA ILE A 16 -30.26 -22.25 11.67
C ILE A 16 -29.63 -23.21 12.67
N LEU A 17 -29.72 -24.51 12.36
CA LEU A 17 -28.79 -25.52 12.91
C LEU A 17 -27.49 -25.45 12.09
N PHE A 18 -26.37 -25.14 12.74
CA PHE A 18 -25.05 -25.17 12.13
C PHE A 18 -24.63 -26.63 11.85
N SER A 19 -24.81 -27.09 10.63
CA SER A 19 -24.07 -28.23 10.10
C SER A 19 -22.86 -27.68 9.33
N GLY A 20 -21.66 -28.16 9.66
CA GLY A 20 -20.40 -27.70 9.07
C GLY A 20 -20.43 -27.72 7.54
N LEU A 21 -20.45 -26.54 6.92
CA LEU A 21 -20.27 -26.39 5.49
C LEU A 21 -18.78 -26.55 5.18
N LEU A 22 -18.41 -27.67 4.57
CA LEU A 22 -17.18 -27.81 3.81
C LEU A 22 -17.26 -26.81 2.63
N ILE A 23 -16.60 -25.67 2.75
CA ILE A 23 -16.44 -24.74 1.63
C ILE A 23 -15.50 -25.42 0.63
N SER A 24 -16.06 -25.94 -0.45
CA SER A 24 -15.27 -26.47 -1.56
C SER A 24 -14.47 -25.32 -2.23
N ALA A 25 -13.26 -25.61 -2.69
CA ALA A 25 -12.32 -24.67 -3.29
C ALA A 25 -12.82 -23.91 -4.55
N THR A 26 -14.07 -24.13 -4.95
CA THR A 26 -14.67 -23.60 -6.18
C THR A 26 -15.53 -22.33 -6.01
N CYS A 27 -15.60 -21.73 -4.80
CA CYS A 27 -16.55 -20.63 -4.54
C CYS A 27 -15.88 -19.30 -4.13
N TRP A 28 -14.68 -19.00 -4.63
CA TRP A 28 -13.99 -17.73 -4.34
C TRP A 28 -14.26 -16.70 -5.47
N SER A 29 -15.52 -16.31 -5.64
CA SER A 29 -15.89 -15.27 -6.62
C SER A 29 -15.66 -13.83 -6.11
N GLN A 30 -15.44 -13.65 -4.81
CA GLN A 30 -15.11 -12.37 -4.16
C GLN A 30 -13.90 -12.57 -3.24
N PRO A 31 -12.96 -11.60 -3.14
CA PRO A 31 -11.86 -11.69 -2.19
C PRO A 31 -12.41 -11.75 -0.77
N MET A 32 -11.97 -12.73 0.03
CA MET A 32 -12.35 -12.82 1.44
C MET A 32 -11.62 -11.74 2.23
N THR A 33 -12.32 -11.10 3.16
CA THR A 33 -11.71 -10.16 4.12
C THR A 33 -10.86 -10.90 5.16
N SER A 34 -9.92 -10.21 5.79
CA SER A 34 -9.10 -10.79 6.86
C SER A 34 -9.96 -11.28 8.03
N ASN A 35 -11.03 -10.55 8.35
CA ASN A 35 -11.96 -10.94 9.42
C ASN A 35 -12.65 -12.28 9.10
N ALA A 36 -13.17 -12.47 7.88
CA ALA A 36 -13.83 -13.71 7.47
C ALA A 36 -12.87 -14.91 7.55
N ILE A 37 -11.60 -14.75 7.17
CA ILE A 37 -10.57 -15.76 7.29
C ILE A 37 -10.31 -16.09 8.77
N THR A 38 -10.06 -15.06 9.59
CA THR A 38 -9.76 -15.21 11.00
C THR A 38 -10.91 -15.89 11.76
N GLU A 39 -12.16 -15.50 11.51
CA GLU A 39 -13.34 -16.15 12.08
C GLU A 39 -13.45 -17.62 11.68
N SER A 40 -13.23 -17.94 10.40
CA SER A 40 -13.23 -19.33 9.91
C SER A 40 -12.12 -20.16 10.57
N PHE A 41 -10.93 -19.60 10.74
CA PHE A 41 -9.81 -20.22 11.43
C PHE A 41 -10.11 -20.46 12.92
N ILE A 42 -10.70 -19.50 13.62
CA ILE A 42 -11.14 -19.62 15.02
C ILE A 42 -12.18 -20.75 15.16
N ASN A 43 -13.07 -20.90 14.18
CA ASN A 43 -14.10 -21.94 14.12
C ASN A 43 -13.59 -23.31 13.67
N GLY A 44 -12.27 -23.47 13.52
CA GLY A 44 -11.62 -24.78 13.32
C GLY A 44 -11.19 -25.06 11.89
N GLN A 45 -11.37 -24.13 10.92
CA GLN A 45 -10.82 -24.29 9.59
C GLN A 45 -9.29 -24.31 9.64
N SER A 46 -8.66 -25.21 8.86
CA SER A 46 -7.19 -25.27 8.80
C SER A 46 -6.60 -24.05 8.09
N ALA A 47 -5.47 -23.54 8.58
CA ALA A 47 -4.69 -22.47 7.97
C ALA A 47 -4.22 -22.82 6.54
N SER A 48 -4.02 -24.12 6.26
CA SER A 48 -3.64 -24.62 4.93
C SER A 48 -4.68 -24.33 3.84
N VAL A 49 -5.96 -24.21 4.20
CA VAL A 49 -7.03 -23.90 3.23
C VAL A 49 -6.84 -22.50 2.66
N PHE A 50 -6.55 -21.52 3.50
CA PHE A 50 -6.40 -20.13 3.08
C PHE A 50 -5.09 -19.90 2.33
N SER A 51 -3.97 -20.41 2.84
CA SER A 51 -2.68 -20.32 2.14
C SER A 51 -2.67 -21.11 0.83
N GLY A 52 -3.31 -22.28 0.79
CA GLY A 52 -3.44 -23.10 -0.41
C GLY A 52 -4.29 -22.43 -1.50
N ALA A 53 -5.42 -21.81 -1.12
CA ALA A 53 -6.25 -21.07 -2.05
C ALA A 53 -5.53 -19.84 -2.62
N ALA A 54 -4.82 -19.09 -1.78
CA ALA A 54 -4.01 -17.96 -2.22
C ALA A 54 -2.90 -18.42 -3.19
N GLN A 55 -2.18 -19.50 -2.87
CA GLN A 55 -1.13 -20.05 -3.74
C GLN A 55 -1.69 -20.55 -5.07
N ALA A 56 -2.85 -21.21 -5.06
CA ALA A 56 -3.50 -21.69 -6.30
C ALA A 56 -3.86 -20.52 -7.22
N LYS A 57 -4.37 -19.42 -6.65
CA LYS A 57 -4.69 -18.21 -7.41
C LYS A 57 -3.45 -17.52 -7.97
N ILE A 58 -2.38 -17.40 -7.20
CA ILE A 58 -1.08 -16.90 -7.68
C ILE A 58 -0.61 -17.76 -8.86
N ASN A 59 -0.59 -19.08 -8.71
CA ASN A 59 -0.12 -20.00 -9.75
C ASN A 59 -0.92 -19.90 -11.04
N SER A 60 -2.22 -19.55 -10.96
CA SER A 60 -3.09 -19.46 -12.14
C SER A 60 -2.98 -18.13 -12.91
N GLU A 61 -2.57 -17.05 -12.26
CA GLU A 61 -2.64 -15.70 -12.84
C GLU A 61 -1.30 -14.95 -12.89
N ASN A 62 -0.31 -15.34 -12.05
CA ASN A 62 0.90 -14.53 -11.87
C ASN A 62 1.80 -14.48 -13.12
N GLU A 63 1.69 -15.42 -14.03
CA GLU A 63 2.39 -15.36 -15.33
C GLU A 63 1.96 -14.12 -16.13
N THR A 64 0.66 -13.77 -16.07
CA THR A 64 0.11 -12.58 -16.74
C THR A 64 0.44 -11.31 -15.99
N TYR A 65 0.24 -11.28 -14.65
CA TYR A 65 0.30 -10.04 -13.88
C TYR A 65 1.67 -9.76 -13.24
N ARG A 66 2.51 -10.77 -13.06
CA ARG A 66 3.87 -10.67 -12.48
C ARG A 66 3.91 -9.85 -11.19
N SER A 67 2.89 -10.01 -10.36
CA SER A 67 2.74 -9.27 -9.10
C SER A 67 3.49 -9.91 -7.93
N VAL A 68 3.91 -11.16 -8.06
CA VAL A 68 4.59 -11.95 -7.02
C VAL A 68 5.92 -12.47 -7.56
N ILE A 69 7.01 -12.18 -6.86
CA ILE A 69 8.36 -12.67 -7.19
C ILE A 69 8.52 -14.13 -6.73
N VAL A 70 8.15 -14.39 -5.47
CA VAL A 70 8.26 -15.71 -4.86
C VAL A 70 7.16 -15.90 -3.82
N SER A 71 6.61 -17.12 -3.76
CA SER A 71 5.60 -17.49 -2.75
C SER A 71 5.67 -18.99 -2.40
N GLY A 72 5.13 -19.34 -1.23
CA GLY A 72 5.06 -20.73 -0.77
C GLY A 72 6.38 -21.24 -0.16
N GLY A 73 6.59 -22.55 -0.27
CA GLY A 73 7.79 -23.22 0.26
C GLY A 73 7.74 -23.49 1.75
N GLU A 74 8.93 -23.82 2.31
CA GLU A 74 9.05 -24.22 3.72
C GLU A 74 8.63 -23.13 4.71
N PRO A 75 8.91 -21.82 4.50
CA PRO A 75 8.46 -20.79 5.45
C PRO A 75 6.94 -20.76 5.65
N VAL A 76 6.18 -20.97 4.57
CA VAL A 76 4.70 -21.06 4.63
C VAL A 76 4.26 -22.36 5.31
N SER A 77 4.90 -23.47 4.96
CA SER A 77 4.57 -24.77 5.53
C SER A 77 4.80 -24.82 7.05
N VAL A 78 5.86 -24.17 7.54
CA VAL A 78 6.14 -24.03 8.99
C VAL A 78 5.02 -23.22 9.65
N ALA A 79 4.71 -22.02 9.13
CA ALA A 79 3.67 -21.16 9.69
C ALA A 79 2.30 -21.86 9.75
N VAL A 80 1.93 -22.59 8.72
CA VAL A 80 0.67 -23.37 8.66
C VAL A 80 0.66 -24.45 9.75
N ARG A 81 1.74 -25.24 9.91
CA ARG A 81 1.81 -26.28 10.95
C ARG A 81 1.69 -25.70 12.35
N GLU A 82 2.36 -24.57 12.62
CA GLU A 82 2.30 -23.88 13.92
C GLU A 82 0.89 -23.41 14.24
N LEU A 83 0.22 -22.76 13.28
CA LEU A 83 -1.14 -22.25 13.43
C LEU A 83 -2.16 -23.39 13.63
N ASP A 84 -2.06 -24.44 12.81
CA ASP A 84 -2.98 -25.59 12.91
C ASP A 84 -2.82 -26.36 14.22
N GLY A 85 -1.61 -26.35 14.80
CA GLY A 85 -1.33 -26.94 16.12
C GLY A 85 -1.92 -26.17 17.31
N LEU A 86 -2.45 -24.96 17.11
CA LEU A 86 -2.99 -24.14 18.19
C LEU A 86 -4.32 -24.68 18.72
N SER A 87 -4.49 -24.60 20.05
CA SER A 87 -5.79 -24.81 20.70
C SER A 87 -6.80 -23.73 20.27
N ALA A 88 -8.10 -24.02 20.43
CA ALA A 88 -9.16 -23.05 20.15
C ALA A 88 -8.97 -21.71 20.94
N ALA A 89 -8.47 -21.78 22.17
CA ALA A 89 -8.16 -20.59 22.96
C ALA A 89 -6.93 -19.83 22.40
N GLY A 90 -5.96 -20.54 21.84
CA GLY A 90 -4.81 -19.93 21.15
C GLY A 90 -5.22 -19.17 19.89
N ARG A 91 -6.05 -19.78 19.04
CA ARG A 91 -6.55 -19.18 17.80
C ARG A 91 -7.29 -17.85 18.02
N LYS A 92 -8.12 -17.78 19.10
CA LYS A 92 -8.89 -16.58 19.47
C LYS A 92 -8.03 -15.36 19.84
N LYS A 93 -6.74 -15.55 20.11
CA LYS A 93 -5.81 -14.45 20.47
C LYS A 93 -5.13 -13.82 19.27
N LEU A 94 -5.36 -14.35 18.07
CA LEU A 94 -4.66 -13.96 16.86
C LEU A 94 -5.55 -13.06 15.97
N PRO A 95 -5.36 -11.74 15.96
CA PRO A 95 -6.21 -10.82 15.20
C PRO A 95 -6.09 -11.00 13.68
N LEU A 96 -5.00 -11.61 13.18
CA LEU A 96 -4.78 -11.96 11.78
C LEU A 96 -4.60 -13.48 11.60
N GLY A 97 -5.30 -14.28 12.44
CA GLY A 97 -5.16 -15.74 12.45
C GLY A 97 -5.39 -16.38 11.08
N ALA A 98 -4.36 -17.01 10.54
CA ALA A 98 -4.31 -17.68 9.23
C ALA A 98 -4.53 -16.77 8.01
N VAL A 99 -4.48 -15.44 8.14
CA VAL A 99 -4.58 -14.50 7.02
C VAL A 99 -3.30 -14.55 6.17
N PRO A 100 -3.39 -14.92 4.86
CA PRO A 100 -2.23 -14.87 3.97
C PRO A 100 -1.92 -13.41 3.61
N ILE A 101 -0.65 -13.04 3.69
CA ILE A 101 -0.13 -11.69 3.40
C ILE A 101 1.07 -11.79 2.47
N LEU A 102 1.13 -10.92 1.45
CA LEU A 102 2.32 -10.69 0.63
C LEU A 102 3.06 -9.44 1.11
N VAL A 103 4.38 -9.45 1.04
CA VAL A 103 5.23 -8.35 1.50
C VAL A 103 6.08 -7.85 0.36
N LYS A 104 6.08 -6.54 0.11
CA LYS A 104 6.89 -5.88 -0.94
C LYS A 104 8.37 -6.24 -0.80
N ASP A 105 9.04 -6.45 -1.91
CA ASP A 105 10.39 -7.04 -1.91
C ASP A 105 11.53 -6.09 -1.50
N ASN A 106 11.22 -4.92 -1.01
CA ASN A 106 12.17 -4.07 -0.29
C ASN A 106 12.06 -4.19 1.24
N ILE A 107 11.23 -5.09 1.76
CA ILE A 107 11.03 -5.34 3.19
C ILE A 107 11.57 -6.72 3.54
N GLU A 108 12.42 -6.82 4.56
CA GLU A 108 13.05 -8.07 4.98
C GLU A 108 12.03 -9.07 5.53
N VAL A 109 12.12 -10.28 5.01
CA VAL A 109 11.33 -11.43 5.44
C VAL A 109 12.25 -12.64 5.54
N SER A 110 12.36 -13.21 6.72
CA SER A 110 13.13 -14.43 6.95
C SER A 110 12.64 -15.57 6.05
N GLY A 111 13.56 -16.27 5.39
CA GLY A 111 13.29 -17.36 4.47
C GLY A 111 13.25 -16.99 3.00
N TRP A 112 13.27 -15.71 2.65
CA TRP A 112 13.37 -15.20 1.27
C TRP A 112 14.41 -14.10 1.14
N ALA A 113 14.96 -13.95 -0.07
CA ALA A 113 15.80 -12.80 -0.38
C ALA A 113 14.99 -11.51 -0.35
N THR A 114 15.64 -10.39 -0.03
CA THR A 114 15.07 -9.04 -0.10
C THR A 114 15.89 -8.24 -1.08
N THR A 115 15.35 -8.06 -2.30
CA THR A 115 16.17 -7.68 -3.45
C THR A 115 15.94 -6.24 -3.93
N ALA A 116 14.94 -5.53 -3.42
CA ALA A 116 14.46 -4.28 -4.03
C ALA A 116 14.14 -4.43 -5.53
N GLY A 117 13.90 -5.67 -6.00
CA GLY A 117 13.68 -6.01 -7.39
C GLY A 117 14.95 -6.11 -8.24
N SER A 118 16.13 -5.83 -7.68
CA SER A 118 17.41 -5.80 -8.41
C SER A 118 18.15 -7.12 -8.34
N THR A 119 18.72 -7.53 -9.47
CA THR A 119 19.58 -8.71 -9.56
C THR A 119 20.89 -8.55 -8.78
N ALA A 120 21.32 -7.31 -8.48
CA ALA A 120 22.45 -7.04 -7.60
C ALA A 120 22.25 -7.58 -6.17
N LEU A 121 21.02 -7.67 -5.71
CA LEU A 121 20.66 -8.18 -4.40
C LEU A 121 19.94 -9.54 -4.43
N ALA A 122 20.04 -10.30 -5.54
CA ALA A 122 19.38 -11.60 -5.68
C ALA A 122 19.73 -12.60 -4.55
N ASP A 123 20.92 -12.51 -4.01
CA ASP A 123 21.43 -13.35 -2.91
C ASP A 123 21.27 -12.72 -1.52
N ASN A 124 20.50 -11.63 -1.37
CA ASN A 124 20.35 -10.93 -0.10
C ASN A 124 19.39 -11.64 0.87
N PHE A 125 19.82 -12.79 1.35
CA PHE A 125 19.14 -13.54 2.43
C PHE A 125 19.61 -13.01 3.78
N THR A 126 18.83 -12.10 4.40
CA THR A 126 19.17 -11.53 5.71
C THR A 126 18.85 -12.47 6.86
N ASN A 127 17.98 -13.47 6.64
CA ASN A 127 17.47 -14.42 7.64
C ASN A 127 16.86 -13.76 8.89
N ARG A 128 16.36 -12.55 8.72
CA ARG A 128 15.63 -11.79 9.75
C ARG A 128 14.34 -11.23 9.16
N ASP A 129 13.35 -11.04 10.00
CA ASP A 129 12.14 -10.28 9.66
C ASP A 129 12.35 -8.80 9.99
N ALA A 130 11.84 -7.90 9.16
CA ALA A 130 11.62 -6.52 9.55
C ALA A 130 10.67 -6.46 10.77
N ASP A 131 10.78 -5.45 11.63
CA ASP A 131 9.94 -5.33 12.83
C ASP A 131 8.45 -5.50 12.54
N LEU A 132 7.98 -4.85 11.47
CA LEU A 132 6.59 -4.93 11.05
C LEU A 132 6.18 -6.36 10.62
N VAL A 133 7.07 -7.12 9.99
CA VAL A 133 6.82 -8.52 9.59
C VAL A 133 6.76 -9.42 10.81
N ALA A 134 7.68 -9.24 11.76
CA ALA A 134 7.65 -9.96 13.02
C ALA A 134 6.35 -9.69 13.82
N ASN A 135 5.83 -8.46 13.76
CA ASN A 135 4.53 -8.11 14.37
C ASN A 135 3.36 -8.83 13.67
N LEU A 136 3.35 -8.88 12.34
CA LEU A 136 2.34 -9.59 11.55
C LEU A 136 2.32 -11.09 11.85
N ARG A 137 3.51 -11.74 11.90
CA ARG A 137 3.62 -13.16 12.28
C ARG A 137 3.09 -13.42 13.70
N ARG A 138 3.46 -12.55 14.66
CA ARG A 138 2.95 -12.66 16.05
C ARG A 138 1.44 -12.49 16.14
N ALA A 139 0.82 -11.78 15.22
CA ALA A 139 -0.63 -11.65 15.10
C ALA A 139 -1.30 -12.83 14.40
N GLY A 140 -0.54 -13.83 13.94
CA GLY A 140 -1.02 -15.04 13.27
C GLY A 140 -1.13 -14.96 11.76
N ALA A 141 -0.59 -13.92 11.13
CA ALA A 141 -0.55 -13.83 9.67
C ALA A 141 0.42 -14.87 9.08
N ILE A 142 0.03 -15.41 7.93
CA ILE A 142 0.90 -16.26 7.10
C ILE A 142 1.58 -15.35 6.08
N ILE A 143 2.86 -15.06 6.28
CA ILE A 143 3.62 -14.38 5.22
C ILE A 143 3.78 -15.37 4.08
N LEU A 144 3.11 -15.10 2.96
CA LEU A 144 2.99 -16.02 1.83
C LEU A 144 4.17 -15.94 0.87
N GLY A 145 4.83 -14.78 0.80
CA GLY A 145 5.95 -14.51 -0.11
C GLY A 145 6.24 -13.04 -0.32
N LYS A 146 6.99 -12.76 -1.39
CA LYS A 146 7.47 -11.42 -1.76
C LYS A 146 6.71 -10.90 -2.98
N ALA A 147 6.09 -9.72 -2.83
CA ALA A 147 5.42 -9.01 -3.91
C ALA A 147 6.44 -8.24 -4.77
N ASN A 148 6.23 -8.25 -6.09
CA ASN A 148 7.01 -7.44 -7.01
C ASN A 148 6.81 -5.94 -6.77
N LEU A 149 7.74 -5.15 -7.28
CA LEU A 149 7.76 -3.69 -7.09
C LEU A 149 8.40 -3.02 -8.30
N SER A 150 8.25 -1.70 -8.40
CA SER A 150 9.16 -0.93 -9.24
C SER A 150 10.55 -0.99 -8.62
N GLU A 151 11.52 -1.39 -9.39
CA GLU A 151 12.89 -1.63 -8.91
C GLU A 151 13.45 -0.42 -8.15
N TRP A 152 14.11 -0.68 -7.01
CA TRP A 152 14.62 0.35 -6.10
C TRP A 152 13.58 1.43 -5.72
N ALA A 153 12.34 0.99 -5.53
CA ALA A 153 11.20 1.88 -5.23
C ALA A 153 11.01 3.00 -6.27
N ASN A 154 11.28 2.71 -7.53
CA ASN A 154 11.20 3.65 -8.67
C ASN A 154 12.29 4.74 -8.67
N PHE A 155 13.40 4.54 -7.94
CA PHE A 155 14.44 5.56 -7.73
C PHE A 155 15.78 5.23 -8.41
N ARG A 156 15.75 4.49 -9.56
CA ARG A 156 16.96 4.19 -10.35
C ARG A 156 17.15 5.13 -11.54
N SER A 157 16.08 5.45 -12.25
CA SER A 157 16.11 6.23 -13.49
C SER A 157 14.95 7.22 -13.56
N ARG A 158 15.18 8.34 -14.23
CA ARG A 158 14.11 9.29 -14.61
C ARG A 158 13.14 8.72 -15.64
N LYS A 159 13.52 7.60 -16.29
CA LYS A 159 12.71 6.86 -17.28
C LYS A 159 12.22 5.52 -16.75
N SER A 160 12.19 5.35 -15.44
CA SER A 160 11.70 4.12 -14.83
C SER A 160 10.28 3.78 -15.29
N LEU A 161 10.01 2.48 -15.41
CA LEU A 161 8.68 1.93 -15.64
C LEU A 161 8.13 1.40 -14.33
N SER A 162 7.04 1.98 -13.85
CA SER A 162 6.36 1.50 -12.65
C SER A 162 5.95 0.03 -12.79
N GLY A 163 6.33 -0.76 -11.81
CA GLY A 163 6.05 -2.20 -11.76
C GLY A 163 7.10 -3.08 -12.43
N TRP A 164 8.10 -2.53 -13.10
CA TRP A 164 9.19 -3.33 -13.63
C TRP A 164 10.30 -3.52 -12.60
N SER A 165 10.86 -4.73 -12.58
CA SER A 165 12.07 -5.06 -11.80
C SER A 165 12.91 -6.11 -12.52
N GLY A 166 14.24 -6.07 -12.31
CA GLY A 166 15.17 -7.06 -12.89
C GLY A 166 14.87 -8.50 -12.46
N ILE A 167 14.37 -8.70 -11.24
CA ILE A 167 14.02 -10.01 -10.68
C ILE A 167 12.64 -10.47 -11.15
N GLY A 168 11.60 -9.59 -11.10
CA GLY A 168 10.20 -9.98 -11.29
C GLY A 168 9.64 -9.68 -12.69
N GLY A 169 10.36 -8.88 -13.50
CA GLY A 169 9.83 -8.35 -14.76
C GLY A 169 8.71 -7.32 -14.54
N GLN A 170 7.90 -7.05 -15.56
CA GLN A 170 6.86 -6.02 -15.54
C GLN A 170 5.57 -6.51 -14.89
N THR A 171 5.25 -5.98 -13.72
CA THR A 171 3.90 -6.08 -13.13
C THR A 171 2.91 -5.30 -13.99
N ARG A 172 1.73 -5.85 -14.19
CA ARG A 172 0.67 -5.28 -15.02
C ARG A 172 -0.55 -4.91 -14.18
N ASN A 173 -1.27 -3.85 -14.59
CA ASN A 173 -2.48 -3.41 -13.90
C ASN A 173 -3.53 -4.52 -13.83
N ALA A 174 -4.22 -4.61 -12.69
CA ALA A 174 -5.20 -5.68 -12.41
C ALA A 174 -6.45 -5.64 -13.30
N HIS A 175 -6.80 -4.49 -13.87
CA HIS A 175 -8.00 -4.27 -14.69
C HIS A 175 -7.69 -4.29 -16.19
N ASP A 176 -6.51 -3.79 -16.59
CA ASP A 176 -6.04 -3.79 -17.97
C ASP A 176 -4.53 -4.10 -18.01
N PRO A 177 -4.12 -5.31 -18.44
CA PRO A 177 -2.71 -5.72 -18.49
C PRO A 177 -1.81 -4.91 -19.42
N LEU A 178 -2.35 -4.04 -20.27
CA LEU A 178 -1.58 -3.14 -21.12
C LEU A 178 -1.21 -1.83 -20.38
N ARG A 179 -1.77 -1.62 -19.19
CA ARG A 179 -1.59 -0.40 -18.40
C ARG A 179 -0.67 -0.61 -17.21
N SER A 180 -0.07 0.51 -16.81
CA SER A 180 0.79 0.58 -15.64
C SER A 180 0.00 0.28 -14.36
N PRO A 181 0.53 -0.57 -13.46
CA PRO A 181 -0.02 -0.76 -12.14
C PRO A 181 0.27 0.42 -11.20
N CYS A 182 0.95 1.48 -11.67
CA CYS A 182 1.68 2.44 -10.87
C CYS A 182 2.72 1.74 -9.96
N GLY A 183 3.37 2.49 -9.10
CA GLY A 183 4.39 1.96 -8.20
C GLY A 183 4.71 2.93 -7.05
N SER A 184 5.65 2.52 -6.24
CA SER A 184 6.50 1.34 -6.39
C SER A 184 5.93 0.05 -5.77
N SER A 185 4.84 0.08 -4.96
CA SER A 185 4.23 -1.14 -4.38
C SER A 185 3.29 -1.84 -5.37
N SER A 186 3.73 -1.99 -6.62
CA SER A 186 2.93 -2.45 -7.76
C SER A 186 2.35 -3.84 -7.55
N GLY A 187 3.21 -4.81 -7.23
CA GLY A 187 2.79 -6.19 -7.01
C GLY A 187 1.90 -6.35 -5.79
N SER A 188 2.13 -5.56 -4.73
CA SER A 188 1.27 -5.56 -3.53
C SER A 188 -0.16 -5.15 -3.89
N ALA A 189 -0.33 -4.07 -4.65
CA ALA A 189 -1.65 -3.58 -5.05
C ALA A 189 -2.35 -4.54 -6.02
N VAL A 190 -1.63 -5.03 -7.02
CA VAL A 190 -2.19 -5.98 -8.02
C VAL A 190 -2.57 -7.30 -7.36
N ALA A 191 -1.77 -7.84 -6.43
CA ALA A 191 -2.09 -9.08 -5.73
C ALA A 191 -3.39 -8.97 -4.91
N VAL A 192 -3.62 -7.84 -4.25
CA VAL A 192 -4.88 -7.57 -3.53
C VAL A 192 -6.04 -7.40 -4.50
N ALA A 193 -5.88 -6.59 -5.55
CA ALA A 193 -6.91 -6.35 -6.56
C ALA A 193 -7.33 -7.62 -7.29
N ARG A 194 -6.38 -8.52 -7.55
CA ARG A 194 -6.65 -9.85 -8.14
C ARG A 194 -7.20 -10.86 -7.13
N GLY A 195 -7.29 -10.49 -5.84
CA GLY A 195 -7.79 -11.37 -4.78
C GLY A 195 -6.86 -12.54 -4.46
N TYR A 196 -5.54 -12.38 -4.62
CA TYR A 196 -4.58 -13.40 -4.17
C TYR A 196 -4.52 -13.44 -2.65
N VAL A 197 -4.50 -12.26 -2.04
CA VAL A 197 -4.49 -12.06 -0.60
C VAL A 197 -5.42 -10.89 -0.23
N PRO A 198 -6.03 -10.88 0.97
CA PRO A 198 -6.83 -9.74 1.41
C PRO A 198 -5.98 -8.51 1.78
N ILE A 199 -4.74 -8.72 2.15
CA ILE A 199 -3.79 -7.71 2.62
C ILE A 199 -2.43 -7.99 1.98
N ALA A 200 -1.79 -6.94 1.49
CA ALA A 200 -0.36 -6.92 1.16
C ALA A 200 0.30 -5.71 1.81
N ILE A 201 1.60 -5.81 2.07
CA ILE A 201 2.36 -4.70 2.65
C ILE A 201 3.15 -4.02 1.54
N GLY A 202 3.04 -2.69 1.48
CA GLY A 202 3.82 -1.80 0.64
C GLY A 202 4.76 -0.91 1.43
N SER A 203 5.47 -0.06 0.72
CA SER A 203 6.22 1.07 1.29
C SER A 203 6.03 2.30 0.40
N GLU A 204 6.10 3.47 1.02
CA GLU A 204 5.97 4.76 0.33
C GLU A 204 7.00 5.75 0.82
N THR A 205 7.64 6.41 -0.14
CA THR A 205 8.42 7.63 0.07
C THR A 205 7.59 8.81 -0.41
N ASP A 206 7.02 8.74 -1.64
CA ASP A 206 5.99 9.63 -2.19
C ASP A 206 5.11 8.84 -3.17
N GLY A 207 3.84 8.64 -2.83
CA GLY A 207 2.82 8.02 -3.67
C GLY A 207 2.88 6.49 -3.80
N SER A 208 3.93 5.84 -3.31
CA SER A 208 4.23 4.43 -3.62
C SER A 208 3.31 3.38 -2.95
N ILE A 209 2.37 3.77 -2.10
CA ILE A 209 1.25 2.96 -1.60
C ILE A 209 -0.04 3.44 -2.23
N VAL A 210 -0.30 4.76 -2.16
CA VAL A 210 -1.61 5.30 -2.53
C VAL A 210 -1.83 5.30 -4.04
N CYS A 211 -0.80 5.53 -4.87
CA CYS A 211 -0.95 5.49 -6.32
C CYS A 211 -1.27 4.07 -6.83
N PRO A 212 -0.45 3.02 -6.56
CA PRO A 212 -0.78 1.68 -7.03
C PRO A 212 -2.10 1.17 -6.45
N ALA A 213 -2.47 1.53 -5.22
CA ALA A 213 -3.77 1.18 -4.66
C ALA A 213 -4.93 1.84 -5.44
N ALA A 214 -4.84 3.14 -5.73
CA ALA A 214 -5.87 3.89 -6.45
C ALA A 214 -6.12 3.34 -7.86
N VAL A 215 -5.06 3.14 -8.65
CA VAL A 215 -5.19 2.70 -10.06
C VAL A 215 -5.51 1.20 -10.20
N ASN A 216 -5.38 0.41 -9.12
CA ASN A 216 -5.83 -0.98 -9.09
C ASN A 216 -7.14 -1.19 -8.31
N GLY A 217 -7.77 -0.11 -7.83
CA GLY A 217 -9.10 -0.17 -7.23
C GLY A 217 -9.14 -0.86 -5.85
N VAL A 218 -8.11 -0.68 -5.04
CA VAL A 218 -7.99 -1.20 -3.68
C VAL A 218 -7.70 -0.07 -2.68
N VAL A 219 -7.76 -0.37 -1.39
CA VAL A 219 -7.42 0.59 -0.33
C VAL A 219 -5.91 0.57 -0.08
N GLY A 220 -5.30 1.75 -0.05
CA GLY A 220 -3.91 1.93 0.36
C GLY A 220 -3.82 2.89 1.54
N PHE A 221 -3.10 2.53 2.58
CA PHE A 221 -2.95 3.35 3.77
C PHE A 221 -1.48 3.64 4.07
N LYS A 222 -1.04 4.86 3.75
CA LYS A 222 0.23 5.41 4.22
C LYS A 222 0.02 6.01 5.60
N PRO A 223 0.59 5.46 6.67
CA PRO A 223 0.42 6.00 8.02
C PRO A 223 1.17 7.33 8.23
N THR A 224 0.94 7.95 9.36
CA THR A 224 1.83 8.99 9.88
C THR A 224 3.26 8.47 9.91
N HIS A 225 4.19 9.25 9.34
CA HIS A 225 5.61 8.89 9.30
C HIS A 225 6.14 8.65 10.73
N GLY A 226 6.77 7.49 10.92
CA GLY A 226 7.33 7.04 12.20
C GLY A 226 6.39 6.18 13.06
N LEU A 227 5.12 5.96 12.68
CA LEU A 227 4.24 5.03 13.40
C LEU A 227 4.65 3.56 13.19
N VAL A 228 5.16 3.21 12.02
CA VAL A 228 5.70 1.91 11.70
C VAL A 228 7.22 2.02 11.65
N SER A 229 7.92 1.05 12.27
CA SER A 229 9.38 0.98 12.24
C SER A 229 9.88 0.82 10.80
N GLY A 230 10.92 1.56 10.43
CA GLY A 230 11.65 1.38 9.18
C GLY A 230 12.75 0.31 9.25
N GLU A 231 12.95 -0.33 10.42
CA GLU A 231 13.97 -1.37 10.56
C GLU A 231 13.68 -2.59 9.68
N GLY A 232 14.66 -2.99 8.88
CA GLY A 232 14.52 -4.08 7.91
C GLY A 232 13.80 -3.68 6.61
N VAL A 233 13.62 -2.38 6.35
CA VAL A 233 13.16 -1.86 5.05
C VAL A 233 14.37 -1.29 4.31
N ILE A 234 14.59 -1.70 3.05
CA ILE A 234 15.61 -1.08 2.20
C ILE A 234 15.22 0.38 2.00
N PRO A 235 16.05 1.33 2.45
CA PRO A 235 15.66 2.74 2.49
C PRO A 235 15.79 3.41 1.12
N LEU A 236 14.96 4.45 0.92
CA LEU A 236 15.13 5.45 -0.12
C LEU A 236 15.46 6.81 0.53
N ALA A 237 14.54 7.31 1.36
CA ALA A 237 14.71 8.57 2.07
C ALA A 237 14.08 8.48 3.47
N PRO A 238 14.87 8.26 4.53
CA PRO A 238 14.37 8.07 5.88
C PRO A 238 13.49 9.20 6.42
N SER A 239 13.59 10.41 5.86
CA SER A 239 12.73 11.54 6.24
C SER A 239 11.28 11.42 5.78
N GLN A 240 11.00 10.52 4.80
CA GLN A 240 9.68 10.31 4.20
C GLN A 240 9.26 8.82 4.21
N ASP A 241 10.19 7.87 4.15
CA ASP A 241 9.91 6.44 4.04
C ASP A 241 8.97 5.93 5.13
N THR A 242 7.93 5.23 4.72
CA THR A 242 7.06 4.49 5.63
C THR A 242 6.53 3.22 4.98
N ALA A 243 6.32 2.17 5.76
CA ALA A 243 5.60 0.98 5.33
C ALA A 243 4.12 1.10 5.71
N GLY A 244 3.26 0.56 4.87
CA GLY A 244 1.83 0.58 5.11
C GLY A 244 1.08 -0.51 4.36
N PRO A 245 -0.15 -0.85 4.78
CA PRO A 245 -0.98 -1.87 4.17
C PRO A 245 -1.66 -1.40 2.89
N ILE A 246 -1.80 -2.34 1.96
CA ILE A 246 -2.72 -2.28 0.82
C ILE A 246 -3.71 -3.43 1.04
N ALA A 247 -5.02 -3.16 0.99
CA ALA A 247 -6.03 -4.13 1.41
C ALA A 247 -7.31 -4.03 0.58
N VAL A 248 -8.15 -5.06 0.69
CA VAL A 248 -9.46 -5.11 0.02
C VAL A 248 -10.47 -4.10 0.57
N GLY A 249 -10.26 -3.61 1.81
CA GLY A 249 -11.12 -2.63 2.45
C GLY A 249 -10.41 -1.88 3.57
N VAL A 250 -11.04 -0.79 4.01
CA VAL A 250 -10.49 0.11 5.05
C VAL A 250 -10.30 -0.62 6.38
N ARG A 251 -11.21 -1.53 6.77
CA ARG A 251 -11.07 -2.30 8.01
C ARG A 251 -9.84 -3.20 8.00
N ASP A 252 -9.60 -3.88 6.88
CA ASP A 252 -8.43 -4.76 6.72
C ASP A 252 -7.13 -3.95 6.76
N ALA A 253 -7.10 -2.78 6.10
CA ALA A 253 -5.96 -1.87 6.12
C ALA A 253 -5.69 -1.34 7.54
N ALA A 254 -6.72 -0.88 8.25
CA ALA A 254 -6.58 -0.35 9.61
C ALA A 254 -6.12 -1.43 10.60
N LEU A 255 -6.69 -2.64 10.54
CA LEU A 255 -6.27 -3.77 11.37
C LEU A 255 -4.79 -4.12 11.12
N ALA A 256 -4.39 -4.23 9.85
CA ALA A 256 -3.01 -4.52 9.49
C ALA A 256 -2.05 -3.44 9.98
N LEU A 257 -2.40 -2.14 9.81
CA LEU A 257 -1.60 -1.04 10.31
C LEU A 257 -1.43 -1.10 11.82
N GLY A 258 -2.52 -1.27 12.58
CA GLY A 258 -2.47 -1.39 14.03
C GLY A 258 -1.60 -2.56 14.51
N VAL A 259 -1.57 -3.67 13.76
CA VAL A 259 -0.69 -4.82 14.04
C VAL A 259 0.76 -4.50 13.70
N MET A 260 1.03 -3.82 12.58
CA MET A 260 2.40 -3.45 12.15
C MET A 260 3.09 -2.49 13.12
N MET A 261 2.34 -1.64 13.79
CA MET A 261 2.87 -0.64 14.74
C MET A 261 3.60 -1.33 15.90
N SER A 262 4.73 -0.73 16.29
CA SER A 262 5.44 -1.12 17.51
C SER A 262 4.62 -0.72 18.74
N LYS A 263 4.63 -1.59 19.77
CA LYS A 263 3.96 -1.28 21.04
C LYS A 263 4.72 -0.20 21.79
N GLN A 264 4.28 1.01 21.68
CA GLN A 264 4.81 2.18 22.38
C GLN A 264 3.67 2.87 23.15
N LYS A 265 3.96 3.34 24.36
CA LYS A 265 2.95 3.98 25.23
C LYS A 265 2.29 5.20 24.56
N GLN A 266 3.07 5.95 23.77
CA GLN A 266 2.63 7.17 23.11
C GLN A 266 1.66 6.93 21.95
N THR A 267 1.71 5.75 21.32
CA THR A 267 0.93 5.40 20.14
C THR A 267 -0.09 4.28 20.41
N GLU A 268 -0.21 3.80 21.65
CA GLU A 268 -1.11 2.67 21.99
C GLU A 268 -2.59 3.01 21.79
N SER A 269 -3.01 4.28 21.99
CA SER A 269 -4.40 4.70 21.69
C SER A 269 -4.69 4.52 20.20
N ILE A 270 -3.87 5.12 19.34
CA ILE A 270 -4.02 5.04 17.88
C ILE A 270 -4.05 3.59 17.43
N ARG A 271 -3.11 2.79 17.94
CA ARG A 271 -3.01 1.36 17.63
C ARG A 271 -4.30 0.61 18.00
N SER A 272 -4.81 0.84 19.21
CA SER A 272 -6.01 0.18 19.71
C SER A 272 -7.26 0.60 18.94
N GLU A 273 -7.38 1.88 18.59
CA GLU A 273 -8.48 2.42 17.80
C GLU A 273 -8.46 1.85 16.36
N LEU A 274 -7.29 1.77 15.72
CA LEU A 274 -7.15 1.15 14.40
C LEU A 274 -7.53 -0.34 14.41
N MET A 275 -7.09 -1.09 15.43
CA MET A 275 -7.41 -2.53 15.56
C MET A 275 -8.88 -2.78 15.89
N ALA A 276 -9.56 -1.84 16.53
CA ALA A 276 -10.96 -1.92 16.90
C ALA A 276 -11.85 -1.01 16.04
N LEU A 277 -11.38 -0.64 14.84
CA LEU A 277 -12.05 0.31 13.97
C LEU A 277 -13.52 -0.06 13.77
N SER A 278 -14.41 0.81 14.25
CA SER A 278 -15.84 0.67 14.14
C SER A 278 -16.41 1.66 13.14
N GLU A 279 -17.55 1.31 12.56
CA GLU A 279 -18.29 2.23 11.69
C GLU A 279 -18.71 3.48 12.49
N LEU A 280 -18.43 4.65 11.94
CA LEU A 280 -19.11 5.87 12.36
C LEU A 280 -20.56 5.79 11.86
N THR A 281 -21.53 5.80 12.77
CA THR A 281 -22.97 5.73 12.42
C THR A 281 -23.41 6.90 11.54
N ASN A 282 -22.71 8.04 11.63
CA ASN A 282 -22.85 9.21 10.77
C ASN A 282 -21.59 10.09 10.90
N LEU A 283 -21.44 11.04 9.97
CA LEU A 283 -20.36 12.03 9.94
C LEU A 283 -20.79 13.40 10.52
N LYS A 284 -21.81 13.42 11.35
CA LYS A 284 -22.29 14.68 11.96
C LYS A 284 -21.20 15.24 12.89
N GLY A 285 -20.86 16.50 12.66
CA GLY A 285 -19.78 17.19 13.38
C GLY A 285 -18.42 17.09 12.70
N ILE A 286 -18.26 16.24 11.67
CA ILE A 286 -17.05 16.15 10.87
C ILE A 286 -17.04 17.22 9.78
N SER A 287 -15.91 17.94 9.67
CA SER A 287 -15.66 18.96 8.65
C SER A 287 -14.58 18.47 7.67
N ILE A 288 -14.92 18.44 6.38
CA ILE A 288 -14.07 17.89 5.31
C ILE A 288 -13.73 19.01 4.33
N GLY A 289 -12.44 19.22 4.08
CA GLY A 289 -11.95 20.13 3.04
C GLY A 289 -11.74 19.43 1.70
N VAL A 290 -12.18 20.03 0.59
CA VAL A 290 -11.93 19.51 -0.75
C VAL A 290 -10.74 20.23 -1.35
N LEU A 291 -9.67 19.49 -1.67
CA LEU A 291 -8.46 20.02 -2.26
C LEU A 291 -8.65 20.26 -3.78
N SER A 292 -8.75 21.52 -4.17
CA SER A 292 -9.04 21.93 -5.54
C SER A 292 -7.83 21.75 -6.50
N ASN A 293 -6.62 21.53 -5.96
CA ASN A 293 -5.45 21.18 -6.78
C ASN A 293 -5.65 19.90 -7.61
N THR A 294 -6.59 19.02 -7.22
CA THR A 294 -6.85 17.74 -7.89
C THR A 294 -8.05 17.77 -8.82
N VAL A 295 -8.71 18.94 -8.99
CA VAL A 295 -9.97 19.14 -9.72
C VAL A 295 -9.72 19.94 -11.01
N GLY A 296 -10.61 19.81 -12.00
CA GLY A 296 -10.61 20.62 -13.22
C GLY A 296 -9.71 20.07 -14.34
N VAL A 297 -9.21 18.84 -14.22
CA VAL A 297 -8.38 18.18 -15.24
C VAL A 297 -9.21 17.28 -16.15
N ASP A 298 -10.23 16.62 -15.63
CA ASP A 298 -11.09 15.69 -16.35
C ASP A 298 -12.50 15.68 -15.77
N GLU A 299 -13.50 15.98 -16.59
CA GLU A 299 -14.91 16.13 -16.16
C GLU A 299 -15.49 14.87 -15.54
N LYS A 300 -15.15 13.67 -16.07
CA LYS A 300 -15.65 12.39 -15.52
C LYS A 300 -15.08 12.10 -14.13
N ARG A 301 -13.81 12.46 -13.90
CA ARG A 301 -13.19 12.32 -12.56
C ARG A 301 -13.79 13.30 -11.56
N ASP A 302 -14.04 14.54 -12.01
CA ASP A 302 -14.66 15.56 -11.18
C ASP A 302 -16.10 15.19 -10.81
N GLU A 303 -16.85 14.54 -11.71
CA GLU A 303 -18.17 14.00 -11.44
C GLU A 303 -18.11 12.90 -10.36
N LEU A 304 -17.14 11.97 -10.43
CA LEU A 304 -16.94 10.96 -9.39
C LEU A 304 -16.67 11.60 -8.02
N LEU A 305 -15.80 12.61 -7.97
CA LEU A 305 -15.51 13.34 -6.73
C LEU A 305 -16.75 14.09 -6.22
N ASN A 306 -17.54 14.70 -7.10
CA ASN A 306 -18.79 15.35 -6.72
C ASN A 306 -19.77 14.35 -6.12
N ASN A 307 -19.93 13.16 -6.72
CA ASN A 307 -20.77 12.09 -6.17
C ASN A 307 -20.28 11.62 -4.79
N ALA A 308 -18.96 11.51 -4.60
CA ALA A 308 -18.37 11.20 -3.31
C ALA A 308 -18.66 12.29 -2.25
N ILE A 309 -18.57 13.56 -2.62
CA ILE A 309 -18.91 14.69 -1.76
C ILE A 309 -20.37 14.64 -1.34
N GLU A 310 -21.30 14.40 -2.27
CA GLU A 310 -22.72 14.29 -1.94
C GLU A 310 -23.02 13.10 -1.01
N LEU A 311 -22.31 11.98 -1.18
CA LEU A 311 -22.41 10.86 -0.25
C LEU A 311 -21.96 11.23 1.16
N LEU A 312 -20.81 11.91 1.30
CA LEU A 312 -20.30 12.38 2.60
C LEU A 312 -21.26 13.38 3.26
N ARG A 313 -21.85 14.31 2.48
CA ARG A 313 -22.88 15.24 2.95
C ARG A 313 -24.15 14.53 3.41
N ALA A 314 -24.59 13.53 2.67
CA ALA A 314 -25.77 12.73 3.04
C ALA A 314 -25.56 11.95 4.36
N GLN A 315 -24.30 11.63 4.70
CA GLN A 315 -23.93 11.06 5.99
C GLN A 315 -23.78 12.10 7.11
N GLY A 316 -23.94 13.40 6.82
CA GLY A 316 -23.95 14.49 7.80
C GLY A 316 -22.66 15.30 7.90
N ALA A 317 -21.66 15.05 7.04
CA ALA A 317 -20.43 15.83 7.02
C ALA A 317 -20.66 17.26 6.52
N LYS A 318 -19.97 18.23 7.12
CA LYS A 318 -19.81 19.58 6.56
C LYS A 318 -18.66 19.55 5.54
N VAL A 319 -18.95 19.82 4.26
CA VAL A 319 -17.92 19.81 3.21
C VAL A 319 -17.64 21.24 2.75
N VAL A 320 -16.39 21.66 2.87
CA VAL A 320 -15.85 22.98 2.49
C VAL A 320 -15.01 22.78 1.22
N ARG A 321 -15.35 23.50 0.16
CA ARG A 321 -14.64 23.48 -1.13
C ARG A 321 -13.51 24.51 -1.16
N ASP A 322 -12.79 24.53 -2.26
CA ASP A 322 -11.80 25.55 -2.62
C ASP A 322 -10.63 25.66 -1.63
N GLN A 323 -10.16 24.50 -1.16
CA GLN A 323 -8.92 24.41 -0.41
C GLN A 323 -7.74 24.23 -1.38
N TYR A 324 -6.68 25.00 -1.20
CA TYR A 324 -5.49 24.95 -2.05
C TYR A 324 -4.22 24.76 -1.23
N LEU A 325 -3.36 23.87 -1.71
CA LEU A 325 -1.98 23.73 -1.26
C LEU A 325 -1.09 24.46 -2.27
N ASP A 326 -0.47 25.53 -1.81
CA ASP A 326 0.46 26.32 -2.64
C ASP A 326 1.90 25.86 -2.34
N ALA A 327 2.57 25.33 -3.38
CA ALA A 327 3.99 25.06 -3.33
C ALA A 327 4.78 26.24 -3.91
N TYR A 328 5.95 26.56 -3.35
CA TYR A 328 6.88 27.44 -4.01
C TYR A 328 7.49 26.78 -5.26
N SER A 329 8.00 27.58 -6.22
CA SER A 329 8.39 27.10 -7.55
C SER A 329 9.39 25.93 -7.56
N GLU A 330 10.29 25.87 -6.57
CA GLU A 330 11.34 24.84 -6.50
C GLU A 330 10.97 23.64 -5.61
N PHE A 331 9.74 23.55 -5.12
CA PHE A 331 9.32 22.57 -4.09
C PHE A 331 9.66 21.13 -4.48
N SER A 332 9.25 20.68 -5.67
CA SER A 332 9.52 19.30 -6.13
C SER A 332 11.01 19.08 -6.46
N LYS A 333 11.74 20.11 -6.87
CA LYS A 333 13.18 20.03 -7.07
C LYS A 333 13.91 19.89 -5.73
N ASP A 334 13.54 20.68 -4.75
CA ASP A 334 14.11 20.62 -3.40
C ASP A 334 13.84 19.25 -2.73
N GLU A 335 12.63 18.69 -2.90
CA GLU A 335 12.35 17.33 -2.48
C GLU A 335 13.30 16.34 -3.16
N PHE A 336 13.40 16.39 -4.49
CA PHE A 336 14.27 15.47 -5.22
C PHE A 336 15.75 15.56 -4.79
N GLU A 337 16.25 16.75 -4.48
CA GLU A 337 17.60 16.93 -3.92
C GLU A 337 17.76 16.28 -2.54
N VAL A 338 16.75 16.40 -1.68
CA VAL A 338 16.71 15.72 -0.36
C VAL A 338 16.73 14.21 -0.57
N LEU A 339 15.90 13.68 -1.49
CA LEU A 339 15.86 12.24 -1.78
C LEU A 339 17.20 11.72 -2.29
N LEU A 340 17.89 12.43 -3.18
CA LEU A 340 19.21 12.04 -3.68
C LEU A 340 20.26 11.97 -2.56
N TYR A 341 20.25 12.98 -1.67
CA TYR A 341 21.18 13.04 -0.53
C TYR A 341 20.96 11.88 0.45
N GLU A 342 19.71 11.66 0.84
CA GLU A 342 19.35 10.62 1.79
C GLU A 342 19.55 9.22 1.22
N PHE A 343 19.17 8.99 -0.05
CA PHE A 343 19.32 7.69 -0.71
C PHE A 343 20.75 7.17 -0.66
N ARG A 344 21.73 7.99 -1.09
CA ARG A 344 23.14 7.58 -1.08
C ARG A 344 23.61 7.19 0.31
N ALA A 345 23.27 8.01 1.31
CA ALA A 345 23.73 7.79 2.68
C ALA A 345 23.07 6.57 3.32
N SER A 346 21.74 6.48 3.24
CA SER A 346 20.96 5.43 3.89
C SER A 346 21.11 4.07 3.21
N LEU A 347 21.19 4.02 1.87
CA LEU A 347 21.45 2.76 1.17
C LEU A 347 22.83 2.20 1.52
N ASN A 348 23.87 3.02 1.52
CA ASN A 348 25.22 2.56 1.91
C ASN A 348 25.24 2.05 3.36
N GLN A 349 24.52 2.72 4.28
CA GLN A 349 24.37 2.25 5.65
C GLN A 349 23.64 0.92 5.74
N TYR A 350 22.54 0.76 5.01
CA TYR A 350 21.80 -0.51 4.92
C TYR A 350 22.68 -1.64 4.41
N LEU A 351 23.36 -1.43 3.28
CA LEU A 351 24.24 -2.44 2.67
C LEU A 351 25.35 -2.86 3.65
N ALA A 352 26.00 -1.91 4.33
CA ALA A 352 27.03 -2.19 5.33
C ALA A 352 26.49 -2.97 6.55
N SER A 353 25.19 -2.90 6.84
CA SER A 353 24.53 -3.61 7.95
C SER A 353 24.13 -5.06 7.61
N LEU A 354 24.28 -5.47 6.35
CA LEU A 354 23.87 -6.81 5.91
C LEU A 354 24.70 -7.91 6.60
N PRO A 355 24.04 -8.98 7.08
CA PRO A 355 24.73 -10.06 7.79
C PRO A 355 25.42 -11.08 6.86
N ASN A 356 25.54 -10.79 5.57
CA ASN A 356 26.00 -11.71 4.54
C ASN A 356 27.13 -11.12 3.70
N LYS A 357 27.55 -11.86 2.67
CA LYS A 357 28.65 -11.48 1.76
C LYS A 357 28.43 -10.14 1.00
N LEU A 358 27.21 -9.59 1.01
CA LEU A 358 26.89 -8.33 0.31
C LEU A 358 27.18 -7.09 1.15
N SER A 359 27.60 -7.22 2.41
CA SER A 359 27.88 -6.09 3.30
C SER A 359 29.05 -5.19 2.85
N HIS A 360 29.82 -5.60 1.86
CA HIS A 360 30.88 -4.80 1.24
C HIS A 360 30.38 -3.87 0.12
N LEU A 361 29.14 -4.09 -0.36
CA LEU A 361 28.58 -3.30 -1.45
C LEU A 361 28.27 -1.86 -1.00
N THR A 362 28.43 -0.97 -1.95
CA THR A 362 28.00 0.43 -1.89
C THR A 362 27.10 0.75 -3.08
N LEU A 363 26.45 1.90 -3.10
CA LEU A 363 25.72 2.38 -4.29
C LEU A 363 26.63 2.41 -5.54
N SER A 364 27.92 2.73 -5.38
CA SER A 364 28.87 2.72 -6.49
C SER A 364 29.07 1.32 -7.07
N ASP A 365 29.09 0.29 -6.21
CA ASP A 365 29.23 -1.11 -6.65
C ASP A 365 27.96 -1.59 -7.34
N VAL A 366 26.78 -1.17 -6.87
CA VAL A 366 25.50 -1.45 -7.54
C VAL A 366 25.47 -0.81 -8.93
N VAL A 367 25.93 0.45 -9.05
CA VAL A 367 26.05 1.13 -10.37
C VAL A 367 26.99 0.39 -11.31
N ALA A 368 28.13 -0.09 -10.80
CA ALA A 368 29.09 -0.88 -11.59
C ALA A 368 28.50 -2.25 -12.00
N PHE A 369 27.79 -2.91 -11.08
CA PHE A 369 27.06 -4.15 -11.37
C PHE A 369 26.03 -3.96 -12.48
N ASN A 370 25.19 -2.93 -12.39
CA ASN A 370 24.16 -2.65 -13.40
C ASN A 370 24.77 -2.41 -14.79
N LYS A 371 25.91 -1.70 -14.88
CA LYS A 371 26.64 -1.49 -16.16
C LYS A 371 27.12 -2.79 -16.79
N ALA A 372 27.39 -3.81 -15.99
CA ALA A 372 27.80 -5.13 -16.47
C ALA A 372 26.62 -6.08 -16.71
N SER A 373 25.43 -5.74 -16.24
CA SER A 373 24.22 -6.57 -16.33
C SER A 373 23.43 -6.28 -17.61
N VAL A 374 23.15 -7.31 -18.40
CA VAL A 374 22.25 -7.20 -19.57
C VAL A 374 20.81 -6.96 -19.15
N ILE A 375 20.40 -7.46 -17.97
CA ILE A 375 19.02 -7.35 -17.47
C ILE A 375 18.76 -5.94 -16.93
N GLU A 376 19.64 -5.42 -16.07
CA GLU A 376 19.42 -4.19 -15.33
C GLU A 376 19.24 -2.96 -16.23
N LEU A 377 19.98 -2.84 -17.31
CA LEU A 377 19.89 -1.72 -18.25
C LEU A 377 19.12 -2.06 -19.53
N SER A 378 18.31 -3.14 -19.52
CA SER A 378 17.59 -3.58 -20.72
C SER A 378 16.49 -2.62 -21.20
N LEU A 379 15.83 -1.90 -20.28
CA LEU A 379 14.69 -1.03 -20.59
C LEU A 379 14.99 0.45 -20.35
N PHE A 380 15.73 0.78 -19.29
CA PHE A 380 16.05 2.17 -18.94
C PHE A 380 17.39 2.27 -18.21
N ASP A 381 17.92 3.48 -18.16
CA ASP A 381 19.21 3.81 -17.57
C ASP A 381 19.20 3.78 -16.03
N GLN A 382 20.27 4.29 -15.41
CA GLN A 382 20.39 4.46 -13.96
C GLN A 382 20.76 5.92 -13.59
N SER A 383 20.19 6.86 -14.32
CA SER A 383 20.52 8.27 -14.21
C SER A 383 20.33 8.84 -12.79
N ILE A 384 19.32 8.39 -12.04
CA ILE A 384 19.12 8.84 -10.65
C ILE A 384 20.23 8.31 -9.73
N PHE A 385 20.69 7.08 -9.90
CA PHE A 385 21.83 6.56 -9.13
C PHE A 385 23.12 7.35 -9.39
N GLU A 386 23.38 7.71 -10.65
CA GLU A 386 24.54 8.53 -11.02
C GLU A 386 24.41 9.95 -10.46
N MET A 387 23.20 10.52 -10.45
CA MET A 387 22.92 11.79 -9.78
C MET A 387 23.12 11.71 -8.26
N ALA A 388 22.66 10.64 -7.59
CA ALA A 388 22.87 10.45 -6.16
C ALA A 388 24.36 10.32 -5.80
N LEU A 389 25.16 9.64 -6.65
CA LEU A 389 26.62 9.56 -6.45
C LEU A 389 27.31 10.91 -6.63
N SER A 390 26.81 11.76 -7.56
CA SER A 390 27.36 13.08 -7.83
C SER A 390 26.77 14.18 -6.96
N GLN A 391 25.79 13.86 -6.08
CA GLN A 391 25.14 14.85 -5.22
C GLN A 391 26.16 15.58 -4.33
N ALA A 392 26.15 16.90 -4.42
CA ALA A 392 27.16 17.78 -3.82
C ALA A 392 26.65 18.63 -2.65
N LEU A 393 25.36 18.48 -2.25
CA LEU A 393 24.85 19.23 -1.10
C LEU A 393 25.69 18.96 0.17
N SER A 394 26.06 20.01 0.84
CA SER A 394 26.58 19.90 2.21
C SER A 394 25.48 19.47 3.18
N GLU A 395 25.87 18.99 4.36
CA GLU A 395 24.92 18.62 5.41
C GLU A 395 24.06 19.82 5.86
N GLU A 396 24.62 21.03 5.84
CA GLU A 396 23.90 22.26 6.20
C GLU A 396 22.85 22.62 5.15
N GLU A 397 23.19 22.57 3.87
CA GLU A 397 22.27 22.80 2.75
C GLU A 397 21.16 21.77 2.75
N TYR A 398 21.48 20.48 2.89
CA TYR A 398 20.50 19.42 3.04
C TYR A 398 19.51 19.69 4.18
N LYS A 399 20.00 19.97 5.39
CA LYS A 399 19.16 20.28 6.55
C LYS A 399 18.29 21.52 6.34
N ALA A 400 18.81 22.54 5.65
CA ALA A 400 18.05 23.73 5.32
C ALA A 400 16.93 23.43 4.31
N THR A 401 17.24 22.68 3.27
CA THR A 401 16.26 22.26 2.25
C THR A 401 15.19 21.37 2.87
N LEU A 402 15.57 20.37 3.67
CA LEU A 402 14.61 19.50 4.37
C LEU A 402 13.67 20.29 5.30
N ARG A 403 14.18 21.29 6.05
CA ARG A 403 13.31 22.15 6.87
C ARG A 403 12.36 22.98 6.00
N ARG A 404 12.82 23.50 4.87
CA ARG A 404 12.01 24.32 3.95
C ARG A 404 10.86 23.51 3.37
N ILE A 405 11.12 22.30 2.80
CA ILE A 405 10.05 21.47 2.23
C ILE A 405 9.08 20.98 3.31
N LYS A 406 9.56 20.63 4.50
CA LYS A 406 8.69 20.24 5.61
C LYS A 406 7.82 21.39 6.10
N GLY A 407 8.37 22.60 6.23
CA GLY A 407 7.61 23.82 6.59
C GLY A 407 6.51 24.10 5.58
N ALA A 408 6.84 24.09 4.27
CA ALA A 408 5.86 24.30 3.21
C ALA A 408 4.76 23.22 3.18
N SER A 409 5.09 21.97 3.52
CA SER A 409 4.10 20.89 3.54
C SER A 409 3.25 20.86 4.81
N ARG A 410 3.80 21.24 5.96
CA ARG A 410 3.15 21.22 7.30
C ARG A 410 2.53 22.55 7.63
N GLU A 411 3.34 23.41 8.26
CA GLU A 411 2.91 24.66 8.88
C GLU A 411 2.28 25.65 7.88
N GLU A 412 2.79 25.68 6.66
CA GLU A 412 2.28 26.52 5.56
C GLU A 412 1.30 25.77 4.66
N GLY A 413 1.28 24.44 4.72
CA GLY A 413 0.48 23.54 3.89
C GLY A 413 -0.70 22.92 4.60
N ILE A 414 -0.61 21.60 4.82
CA ILE A 414 -1.72 20.75 5.32
C ILE A 414 -2.20 21.21 6.70
N ASP A 415 -1.28 21.42 7.66
CA ASP A 415 -1.64 21.80 9.03
C ASP A 415 -2.38 23.13 9.04
N ARG A 416 -1.91 24.13 8.26
CA ARG A 416 -2.59 25.42 8.11
C ARG A 416 -4.03 25.26 7.60
N LEU A 417 -4.24 24.45 6.55
CA LEU A 417 -5.59 24.26 6.00
C LEU A 417 -6.51 23.58 6.99
N LEU A 418 -6.01 22.61 7.74
CA LEU A 418 -6.79 21.89 8.75
C LEU A 418 -7.11 22.79 9.98
N GLU A 419 -6.24 23.75 10.32
CA GLU A 419 -6.44 24.67 11.45
C GLU A 419 -7.35 25.85 11.12
N VAL A 420 -7.10 26.53 9.99
CA VAL A 420 -7.84 27.77 9.60
C VAL A 420 -9.29 27.46 9.28
N GLY A 421 -9.57 26.33 8.64
CA GLY A 421 -10.92 25.91 8.26
C GLY A 421 -11.68 25.12 9.33
N PRO A 422 -11.22 24.95 10.56
CA PRO A 422 -11.34 23.82 11.48
C PRO A 422 -11.83 22.54 10.79
N LEU A 423 -10.96 22.00 9.91
CA LEU A 423 -11.22 20.77 9.17
C LEU A 423 -10.65 19.55 9.93
N ASP A 424 -11.35 18.44 9.86
CA ASP A 424 -10.89 17.16 10.41
C ASP A 424 -10.02 16.40 9.40
N VAL A 425 -10.38 16.50 8.10
CA VAL A 425 -9.70 15.80 7.02
C VAL A 425 -9.80 16.59 5.72
N MET A 426 -8.82 16.44 4.84
CA MET A 426 -8.89 16.89 3.45
C MET A 426 -9.12 15.71 2.53
N ILE A 427 -9.90 15.92 1.46
CA ILE A 427 -10.13 14.95 0.39
C ILE A 427 -9.77 15.51 -0.97
N GLY A 428 -9.46 14.62 -1.91
CA GLY A 428 -9.23 14.94 -3.31
C GLY A 428 -9.06 13.66 -4.14
N ILE A 429 -8.91 13.82 -5.45
CA ILE A 429 -8.62 12.70 -6.34
C ILE A 429 -7.20 12.23 -6.06
N THR A 430 -7.00 10.94 -5.76
CA THR A 430 -5.67 10.40 -5.42
C THR A 430 -4.71 10.53 -6.58
N MET A 431 -5.13 10.07 -7.75
CA MET A 431 -4.34 10.01 -8.99
C MET A 431 -5.28 9.88 -10.19
N GLY A 432 -4.77 10.19 -11.37
CA GLY A 432 -5.45 9.89 -12.63
C GLY A 432 -5.60 8.38 -12.90
N PRO A 433 -6.30 7.99 -13.97
CA PRO A 433 -6.42 6.59 -14.35
C PRO A 433 -5.06 5.99 -14.73
N ALA A 434 -4.95 4.66 -14.69
CA ALA A 434 -3.75 3.95 -15.12
C ALA A 434 -3.40 4.31 -16.58
N TRP A 435 -2.13 4.65 -16.84
CA TRP A 435 -1.58 4.97 -18.18
C TRP A 435 -1.06 3.71 -18.88
N ILE A 436 -0.84 3.81 -20.18
CA ILE A 436 -0.29 2.70 -20.98
C ILE A 436 1.17 2.46 -20.58
N ILE A 437 1.60 1.19 -20.49
CA ILE A 437 3.00 0.83 -20.36
C ILE A 437 3.69 1.12 -21.69
N ASP A 438 4.65 2.04 -21.70
CA ASP A 438 5.46 2.39 -22.87
C ASP A 438 6.94 2.35 -22.49
N GLU A 439 7.62 1.31 -22.98
CA GLU A 439 9.06 1.09 -22.72
C GLU A 439 9.96 2.19 -23.33
N SER A 440 9.45 2.95 -24.30
CA SER A 440 10.23 4.01 -24.98
C SER A 440 10.23 5.34 -24.22
N THR A 441 9.15 5.65 -23.50
CA THR A 441 8.96 6.94 -22.81
C THR A 441 9.09 6.82 -21.30
N GLY A 442 8.91 5.64 -20.73
CA GLY A 442 8.76 5.46 -19.29
C GLY A 442 7.34 5.82 -18.81
N ASP A 443 7.20 6.14 -17.54
CA ASP A 443 5.91 6.51 -16.96
C ASP A 443 5.43 7.89 -17.47
N THR A 444 4.18 7.94 -17.92
CA THR A 444 3.54 9.12 -18.52
C THR A 444 2.18 9.43 -17.86
N PHE A 445 2.14 9.41 -16.52
CA PHE A 445 0.88 9.74 -15.83
C PHE A 445 0.49 11.21 -16.05
N GLU A 446 -0.82 11.43 -16.18
CA GLU A 446 -1.37 12.77 -16.41
C GLU A 446 -2.16 13.29 -15.20
N GLY A 447 -1.98 14.56 -14.93
CA GLY A 447 -2.72 15.29 -13.92
C GLY A 447 -2.08 15.26 -12.53
N PRO A 448 -2.66 16.01 -11.59
CA PRO A 448 -2.14 16.15 -10.24
C PRO A 448 -2.30 14.86 -9.42
N SER A 449 -1.37 14.67 -8.48
CA SER A 449 -1.42 13.66 -7.44
C SER A 449 -1.60 14.33 -6.08
N MET A 450 -2.25 13.61 -5.17
CA MET A 450 -2.43 14.08 -3.79
C MET A 450 -1.32 13.58 -2.85
N SER A 451 -0.22 12.98 -3.35
CA SER A 451 0.76 12.27 -2.52
C SER A 451 1.86 13.15 -1.94
N GLN A 452 2.40 14.11 -2.68
CA GLN A 452 3.64 14.82 -2.36
C GLN A 452 3.60 15.55 -1.00
N PHE A 453 2.59 16.37 -0.77
CA PHE A 453 2.48 17.10 0.51
C PHE A 453 2.36 16.18 1.73
N PRO A 454 1.46 15.16 1.75
CA PRO A 454 1.39 14.26 2.90
C PRO A 454 2.62 13.35 3.03
N ALA A 455 3.36 13.07 1.96
CA ALA A 455 4.62 12.34 2.02
C ALA A 455 5.70 13.15 2.74
N ILE A 456 6.01 14.36 2.25
CA ILE A 456 7.00 15.27 2.81
C ILE A 456 6.62 15.68 4.25
N GLY A 457 5.35 16.02 4.48
CA GLY A 457 4.83 16.42 5.78
C GLY A 457 4.75 15.27 6.78
N GLY A 458 4.69 14.02 6.29
CA GLY A 458 4.54 12.83 7.12
C GLY A 458 3.13 12.65 7.68
N HIS A 459 2.09 13.15 6.99
CA HIS A 459 0.69 13.04 7.37
C HIS A 459 0.12 11.67 7.02
N PRO A 460 -0.88 11.15 7.75
CA PRO A 460 -1.62 9.96 7.36
C PRO A 460 -2.38 10.21 6.06
N HIS A 461 -2.34 9.27 5.14
CA HIS A 461 -2.99 9.34 3.84
C HIS A 461 -3.58 8.00 3.47
N ILE A 462 -4.89 7.93 3.30
CA ILE A 462 -5.58 6.73 2.86
C ILE A 462 -6.29 6.99 1.54
N THR A 463 -6.12 6.10 0.57
CA THR A 463 -6.89 6.10 -0.67
C THR A 463 -7.94 5.00 -0.64
N VAL A 464 -9.15 5.34 -1.10
CA VAL A 464 -10.29 4.42 -1.20
C VAL A 464 -10.86 4.49 -2.62
N PRO A 465 -11.21 3.37 -3.26
CA PRO A 465 -11.85 3.41 -4.57
C PRO A 465 -13.16 4.23 -4.53
N MET A 466 -13.33 5.21 -5.42
CA MET A 466 -14.59 5.99 -5.48
C MET A 466 -15.45 5.69 -6.70
N GLY A 467 -14.90 5.01 -7.70
CA GLY A 467 -15.58 4.66 -8.94
C GLY A 467 -14.58 4.32 -10.02
N SER A 468 -15.02 4.41 -11.28
CA SER A 468 -14.15 4.18 -12.44
C SER A 468 -14.47 5.13 -13.58
N VAL A 469 -13.46 5.46 -14.38
CA VAL A 469 -13.58 6.19 -15.64
C VAL A 469 -13.13 5.24 -16.75
N ASP A 470 -14.01 5.00 -17.73
CA ASP A 470 -13.76 4.09 -18.85
C ASP A 470 -13.29 2.68 -18.43
N GLY A 471 -13.82 2.18 -17.30
CA GLY A 471 -13.48 0.88 -16.72
C GLY A 471 -12.22 0.87 -15.83
N LEU A 472 -11.51 2.00 -15.72
CA LEU A 472 -10.30 2.12 -14.90
C LEU A 472 -10.62 2.75 -13.54
N PRO A 473 -10.19 2.14 -12.43
CA PRO A 473 -10.47 2.65 -11.10
C PRO A 473 -9.90 4.05 -10.85
N ILE A 474 -10.62 4.83 -10.06
CA ILE A 474 -10.20 6.12 -9.53
C ILE A 474 -10.36 6.10 -8.01
N GLY A 475 -9.32 6.53 -7.29
CA GLY A 475 -9.31 6.64 -5.84
C GLY A 475 -9.63 8.04 -5.35
N ILE A 476 -10.29 8.11 -4.18
CA ILE A 476 -10.39 9.31 -3.37
C ILE A 476 -9.43 9.22 -2.20
N SER A 477 -8.66 10.26 -1.98
CA SER A 477 -7.74 10.42 -0.85
C SER A 477 -8.41 11.07 0.35
N PHE A 478 -8.03 10.60 1.55
CA PHE A 478 -8.32 11.21 2.83
C PHE A 478 -6.99 11.49 3.54
N VAL A 479 -6.73 12.76 3.88
CA VAL A 479 -5.49 13.21 4.51
C VAL A 479 -5.83 14.00 5.77
N GLY A 480 -5.31 13.59 6.92
CA GLY A 480 -5.56 14.23 8.21
C GLY A 480 -4.30 14.80 8.85
N ARG A 481 -4.42 15.31 10.07
CA ARG A 481 -3.27 15.72 10.88
C ARG A 481 -2.38 14.53 11.18
N ARG A 482 -1.13 14.79 11.39
CA ARG A 482 -0.19 13.77 11.89
C ARG A 482 -0.71 13.20 13.21
N MET A 483 -0.69 11.88 13.33
CA MET A 483 -1.19 11.09 14.47
C MET A 483 -2.73 10.95 14.54
N ASP A 484 -3.49 11.48 13.57
CA ASP A 484 -4.93 11.28 13.47
C ASP A 484 -5.31 10.07 12.59
N ASP A 485 -4.40 9.09 12.46
CA ASP A 485 -4.55 7.91 11.60
C ASP A 485 -5.88 7.17 11.82
N ALA A 486 -6.31 7.01 13.07
CA ALA A 486 -7.55 6.33 13.40
C ALA A 486 -8.79 7.16 12.98
N LEU A 487 -8.76 8.48 13.13
CA LEU A 487 -9.84 9.37 12.67
C LEU A 487 -9.95 9.33 11.14
N VAL A 488 -8.82 9.46 10.44
CA VAL A 488 -8.77 9.39 8.96
C VAL A 488 -9.34 8.05 8.47
N ALA A 489 -8.94 6.93 9.09
CA ALA A 489 -9.47 5.61 8.77
C ALA A 489 -10.97 5.49 9.05
N SER A 490 -11.47 6.08 10.15
CA SER A 490 -12.89 6.05 10.49
C SER A 490 -13.75 6.80 9.46
N ILE A 491 -13.29 7.98 9.00
CA ILE A 491 -13.98 8.77 7.97
C ILE A 491 -13.94 8.04 6.62
N ALA A 492 -12.79 7.49 6.25
CA ALA A 492 -12.62 6.70 5.03
C ALA A 492 -13.51 5.44 5.03
N LEU A 493 -13.66 4.77 6.19
CA LEU A 493 -14.56 3.63 6.35
C LEU A 493 -16.02 4.03 6.17
N ALA A 494 -16.46 5.16 6.77
CA ALA A 494 -17.81 5.65 6.58
C ALA A 494 -18.13 5.92 5.10
N PHE A 495 -17.18 6.50 4.36
CA PHE A 495 -17.29 6.66 2.91
C PHE A 495 -17.40 5.31 2.18
N GLU A 496 -16.48 4.36 2.46
CA GLU A 496 -16.46 3.03 1.82
C GLU A 496 -17.78 2.30 2.02
N GLU A 497 -18.31 2.24 3.23
CA GLU A 497 -19.56 1.57 3.55
C GLU A 497 -20.77 2.28 2.94
N GLY A 498 -20.77 3.61 2.91
CA GLY A 498 -21.81 4.39 2.24
C GLY A 498 -21.89 4.11 0.74
N ARG A 499 -20.74 4.10 0.08
CA ARG A 499 -20.61 3.74 -1.34
C ARG A 499 -21.09 2.30 -1.60
N ASN A 500 -20.68 1.34 -0.77
CA ASN A 500 -21.08 -0.06 -0.93
C ASN A 500 -22.60 -0.25 -0.78
N ARG A 501 -23.24 0.47 0.15
CA ARG A 501 -24.71 0.47 0.28
C ARG A 501 -25.41 0.98 -0.98
N LEU A 502 -24.91 2.04 -1.61
CA LEU A 502 -25.48 2.57 -2.87
C LEU A 502 -25.32 1.59 -4.04
N THR A 503 -24.22 0.85 -4.10
CA THR A 503 -23.99 -0.15 -5.14
C THR A 503 -24.92 -1.36 -5.02
N LEU A 504 -25.28 -1.76 -3.80
CA LEU A 504 -26.23 -2.87 -3.55
C LEU A 504 -27.68 -2.50 -3.82
N MET A 505 -28.01 -1.21 -3.89
CA MET A 505 -29.37 -0.70 -4.16
C MET A 505 -29.66 -0.48 -5.64
N LYS A 506 -28.64 -0.52 -6.51
CA LYS A 506 -28.75 -0.45 -7.97
C LYS A 506 -28.75 -1.87 -8.58
#